data_ca5269db53959ae42b2446349112625e
#
_entry.id   ca5269db53959ae42b2446349112625e
#
_cell.length_a   1.000
_cell.length_b   1.000
_cell.length_c   1.000
_cell.angle_alpha   90.00
_cell.angle_beta   90.00
_cell.angle_gamma   90.00
#
_symmetry.space_group_name_H-M   'P 1'
#
loop_
_entity.id
_entity.type
_entity.pdbx_description
1 polymer ?
#
loop_
_entity_poly.entity_id
_entity_poly.type
_entity_poly.pdbx_seq_one_letter_code
_entity_poly.pdbx_strand_id
1 'polypeptide(L)'
;MQVMNPPLRIGDIVRIIQPNFARLNTHWYDRREQQLIAYAVGRRAQVRSIYEYNGNVRYKLLIEGISRTTTYGFELHEITYDSAPSEPFPTHVFALGEPVTFKNQVYRQKPKQHTIERITYFNQYGDIRYRLHDNPKYYKHTELVSLTAPSLNYTLF
;
A
#
# COMPACT_ATOMS: atom_id res chain seq x y z
N MET A 1 2.18 -9.73 13.06
CA MET A 1 1.45 -8.62 12.41
C MET A 1 -0.01 -9.01 12.28
N GLN A 2 -0.90 -8.10 12.62
CA GLN A 2 -2.33 -8.34 12.44
C GLN A 2 -2.75 -7.95 11.04
N VAL A 3 -3.80 -8.62 10.54
CA VAL A 3 -4.41 -8.22 9.28
C VAL A 3 -5.08 -6.87 9.46
N MET A 4 -4.82 -5.94 8.56
CA MET A 4 -5.35 -4.60 8.62
C MET A 4 -6.08 -4.25 7.33
N ASN A 5 -7.26 -3.68 7.47
CA ASN A 5 -7.98 -3.09 6.35
C ASN A 5 -7.78 -1.58 6.41
N PRO A 6 -6.77 -1.03 5.72
CA PRO A 6 -6.57 0.40 5.73
C PRO A 6 -7.82 1.10 5.21
N PRO A 7 -8.19 2.24 5.78
CA PRO A 7 -9.38 2.97 5.32
C PRO A 7 -9.25 3.52 3.91
N LEU A 8 -8.03 3.67 3.42
CA LEU A 8 -7.77 4.10 2.05
C LEU A 8 -7.24 2.92 1.24
N ARG A 9 -7.59 2.91 -0.03
CA ARG A 9 -7.18 1.86 -0.97
C ARG A 9 -6.26 2.45 -2.04
N ILE A 10 -5.47 1.59 -2.65
CA ILE A 10 -4.68 1.98 -3.82
C ILE A 10 -5.64 2.59 -4.85
N GLY A 11 -5.26 3.74 -5.39
CA GLY A 11 -6.05 4.46 -6.38
C GLY A 11 -6.92 5.56 -5.82
N ASP A 12 -7.24 5.52 -4.54
CA ASP A 12 -8.07 6.57 -3.92
C ASP A 12 -7.42 7.93 -4.06
N ILE A 13 -8.25 8.95 -4.28
CA ILE A 13 -7.80 10.33 -4.35
C ILE A 13 -7.97 10.94 -2.96
N VAL A 14 -6.91 11.57 -2.51
CA VAL A 14 -6.87 12.23 -1.20
C VAL A 14 -6.43 13.67 -1.37
N ARG A 15 -6.64 14.47 -0.34
CA ARG A 15 -6.11 15.82 -0.26
C ARG A 15 -5.12 15.87 0.89
N ILE A 16 -3.96 16.46 0.64
CA ILE A 16 -2.93 16.57 1.66
C ILE A 16 -3.30 17.76 2.55
N ILE A 17 -3.47 17.52 3.85
CA ILE A 17 -3.90 18.53 4.79
C ILE A 17 -2.71 19.12 5.52
N GLN A 18 -2.00 18.28 6.27
CA GLN A 18 -0.91 18.74 7.11
C GLN A 18 0.12 17.63 7.31
N PRO A 19 1.19 17.63 6.51
CA PRO A 19 2.29 16.70 6.71
C PRO A 19 2.91 16.87 8.09
N ASN A 20 3.51 15.82 8.61
CA ASN A 20 4.27 15.91 9.83
C ASN A 20 5.67 16.46 9.50
N PHE A 21 5.82 17.78 9.58
CA PHE A 21 7.07 18.42 9.19
C PHE A 21 8.25 18.05 10.10
N ALA A 22 7.98 17.71 11.35
CA ALA A 22 9.03 17.24 12.24
C ALA A 22 9.63 15.92 11.74
N ARG A 23 8.77 15.01 11.27
CA ARG A 23 9.22 13.73 10.70
C ARG A 23 9.83 13.92 9.32
N LEU A 24 9.26 14.81 8.52
CA LEU A 24 9.75 15.10 7.17
C LEU A 24 11.15 15.72 7.20
N ASN A 25 11.39 16.64 8.14
CA ASN A 25 12.64 17.40 8.21
C ASN A 25 13.73 16.63 8.96
N THR A 26 13.86 15.36 8.68
CA THR A 26 14.91 14.49 9.21
C THR A 26 15.90 14.16 8.11
N HIS A 27 17.04 13.57 8.47
CA HIS A 27 18.05 13.20 7.49
C HIS A 27 17.60 12.07 6.54
N TRP A 28 16.47 11.42 6.82
CA TRP A 28 15.93 10.36 5.97
C TRP A 28 15.39 10.88 4.64
N TYR A 29 15.04 12.18 4.59
CA TYR A 29 14.45 12.77 3.40
C TYR A 29 15.34 13.91 2.90
N ASP A 30 15.66 13.90 1.61
CA ASP A 30 16.49 14.95 1.04
C ASP A 30 15.68 16.24 0.88
N ARG A 31 16.39 17.30 0.52
CA ARG A 31 15.79 18.61 0.38
C ARG A 31 14.70 18.65 -0.68
N ARG A 32 14.89 17.90 -1.76
CA ARG A 32 13.90 17.85 -2.86
C ARG A 32 12.60 17.25 -2.38
N GLU A 33 12.67 16.18 -1.60
CA GLU A 33 11.46 15.57 -1.04
C GLU A 33 10.78 16.52 -0.06
N GLN A 34 11.56 17.17 0.81
CA GLN A 34 11.01 18.13 1.76
C GLN A 34 10.28 19.27 1.06
N GLN A 35 10.87 19.80 -0.02
CA GLN A 35 10.25 20.87 -0.80
C GLN A 35 8.99 20.39 -1.52
N LEU A 36 9.02 19.17 -2.06
CA LEU A 36 7.86 18.58 -2.73
C LEU A 36 6.68 18.48 -1.78
N ILE A 37 6.91 17.94 -0.59
CA ILE A 37 5.83 17.75 0.38
C ILE A 37 5.27 19.08 0.85
N ALA A 38 6.13 20.09 1.07
CA ALA A 38 5.67 21.44 1.44
C ALA A 38 4.80 22.03 0.34
N TYR A 39 5.20 21.87 -0.92
CA TYR A 39 4.42 22.31 -2.08
C TYR A 39 3.07 21.61 -2.16
N ALA A 40 3.01 20.36 -1.72
CA ALA A 40 1.84 19.50 -1.91
C ALA A 40 0.69 19.81 -0.95
N VAL A 41 0.91 20.64 0.08
CA VAL A 41 -0.14 20.96 1.05
C VAL A 41 -1.35 21.57 0.34
N GLY A 42 -2.52 21.01 0.61
CA GLY A 42 -3.77 21.44 -0.01
C GLY A 42 -4.04 20.84 -1.38
N ARG A 43 -3.11 20.09 -1.93
CA ARG A 43 -3.26 19.50 -3.26
C ARG A 43 -3.83 18.09 -3.19
N ARG A 44 -4.38 17.66 -4.30
CA ARG A 44 -4.91 16.31 -4.45
C ARG A 44 -3.78 15.36 -4.84
N ALA A 45 -3.91 14.12 -4.43
CA ALA A 45 -2.95 13.09 -4.74
C ALA A 45 -3.64 11.73 -4.77
N GLN A 46 -2.99 10.76 -5.42
CA GLN A 46 -3.53 9.40 -5.51
C GLN A 46 -2.69 8.45 -4.69
N VAL A 47 -3.36 7.55 -3.96
CA VAL A 47 -2.67 6.52 -3.18
C VAL A 47 -2.02 5.52 -4.11
N ARG A 48 -0.72 5.35 -4.01
CA ARG A 48 0.08 4.46 -4.87
C ARG A 48 0.77 3.36 -4.11
N SER A 49 1.01 3.51 -2.81
CA SER A 49 1.63 2.46 -2.00
C SER A 49 1.10 2.53 -0.58
N ILE A 50 0.87 1.37 0.02
CA ILE A 50 0.40 1.23 1.40
C ILE A 50 1.33 0.27 2.11
N TYR A 51 1.86 0.67 3.27
CA TYR A 51 2.74 -0.17 4.05
C TYR A 51 2.62 0.16 5.54
N GLU A 52 3.13 -0.72 6.38
CA GLU A 52 3.17 -0.50 7.81
C GLU A 52 4.60 -0.22 8.24
N TYR A 53 4.77 0.74 9.13
CA TYR A 53 6.05 1.03 9.75
C TYR A 53 5.82 1.31 11.23
N ASN A 54 6.44 0.49 12.09
CA ASN A 54 6.31 0.61 13.55
C ASN A 54 4.84 0.68 14.02
N GLY A 55 3.99 -0.14 13.42
CA GLY A 55 2.58 -0.20 13.80
C GLY A 55 1.69 0.83 13.15
N ASN A 56 2.25 1.75 12.37
CA ASN A 56 1.48 2.79 11.71
C ASN A 56 1.38 2.51 10.22
N VAL A 57 0.17 2.61 9.68
CA VAL A 57 -0.06 2.50 8.25
C VAL A 57 0.34 3.80 7.59
N ARG A 58 1.14 3.71 6.54
CA ARG A 58 1.61 4.86 5.77
C ARG A 58 1.27 4.70 4.30
N TYR A 59 1.06 5.84 3.66
CA TYR A 59 0.63 5.93 2.27
C TYR A 59 1.64 6.75 1.49
N LYS A 60 2.17 6.19 0.40
CA LYS A 60 2.93 6.98 -0.57
C LYS A 60 2.00 7.44 -1.65
N LEU A 61 2.16 8.67 -2.07
CA LEU A 61 1.19 9.34 -2.93
C LEU A 61 1.82 9.82 -4.24
N LEU A 62 1.01 9.83 -5.29
CA LEU A 62 1.33 10.55 -6.52
C LEU A 62 0.58 11.86 -6.49
N ILE A 63 1.31 12.95 -6.31
CA ILE A 63 0.73 14.29 -6.18
C ILE A 63 0.32 14.80 -7.57
N GLU A 64 -0.83 15.43 -7.66
CA GLU A 64 -1.35 16.00 -8.89
C GLU A 64 -0.31 16.92 -9.54
N GLY A 65 0.00 16.66 -10.81
CA GLY A 65 1.00 17.41 -11.56
C GLY A 65 2.44 16.92 -11.38
N ILE A 66 2.67 15.94 -10.54
CA ILE A 66 4.00 15.40 -10.28
C ILE A 66 4.08 13.98 -10.86
N SER A 67 5.21 13.65 -11.47
CA SER A 67 5.35 12.39 -12.20
C SER A 67 5.90 11.23 -11.38
N ARG A 68 6.33 11.47 -10.14
CA ARG A 68 6.87 10.40 -9.29
C ARG A 68 6.09 10.28 -7.99
N THR A 69 6.01 9.06 -7.49
CA THR A 69 5.43 8.78 -6.18
C THR A 69 6.35 9.34 -5.08
N THR A 70 5.76 9.84 -4.01
CA THR A 70 6.54 10.40 -2.90
C THR A 70 7.37 9.30 -2.22
N THR A 71 8.52 9.69 -1.71
CA THR A 71 9.31 8.84 -0.82
C THR A 71 8.72 8.90 0.60
N TYR A 72 8.23 10.08 0.98
CA TYR A 72 7.60 10.29 2.27
C TYR A 72 6.28 9.52 2.34
N GLY A 73 6.08 8.76 3.41
CA GLY A 73 4.83 8.06 3.66
C GLY A 73 3.95 8.88 4.60
N PHE A 74 2.75 9.22 4.12
CA PHE A 74 1.78 9.99 4.91
C PHE A 74 0.99 9.05 5.82
N GLU A 75 0.74 9.49 7.04
CA GLU A 75 -0.19 8.80 7.94
C GLU A 75 -1.58 9.38 7.75
N LEU A 76 -2.59 8.65 8.19
CA LEU A 76 -3.98 8.99 7.90
C LEU A 76 -4.39 10.38 8.37
N HIS A 77 -3.83 10.85 9.50
CA HIS A 77 -4.18 12.17 10.03
C HIS A 77 -3.59 13.32 9.21
N GLU A 78 -2.66 13.04 8.29
CA GLU A 78 -2.02 14.04 7.44
C GLU A 78 -2.79 14.29 6.14
N ILE A 79 -3.74 13.44 5.82
CA ILE A 79 -4.48 13.46 4.55
C ILE A 79 -5.96 13.25 4.81
N THR A 80 -6.79 13.57 3.82
CA THR A 80 -8.22 13.29 3.90
C THR A 80 -8.70 12.70 2.58
N TYR A 81 -9.64 11.77 2.66
CA TYR A 81 -10.24 11.18 1.47
C TYR A 81 -10.97 12.24 0.67
N ASP A 82 -10.76 12.25 -0.63
CA ASP A 82 -11.44 13.15 -1.54
C ASP A 82 -12.45 12.39 -2.40
N SER A 83 -11.98 11.41 -3.15
CA SER A 83 -12.84 10.70 -4.09
C SER A 83 -12.21 9.38 -4.53
N ALA A 84 -13.03 8.53 -5.13
CA ALA A 84 -12.54 7.35 -5.81
C ALA A 84 -11.84 7.76 -7.11
N PRO A 85 -11.01 6.88 -7.71
CA PRO A 85 -10.39 7.20 -9.00
C PRO A 85 -11.48 7.48 -10.04
N SER A 86 -11.24 8.49 -10.88
CA SER A 86 -12.20 8.88 -11.92
C SER A 86 -12.25 7.88 -13.07
N GLU A 87 -11.22 7.08 -13.23
CA GLU A 87 -11.13 6.04 -14.25
C GLU A 87 -10.97 4.68 -13.57
N PRO A 88 -11.29 3.57 -14.26
CA PRO A 88 -11.06 2.25 -13.68
C PRO A 88 -9.63 2.11 -13.23
N PHE A 89 -9.46 1.64 -12.01
CA PHE A 89 -8.15 1.49 -11.38
C PHE A 89 -8.11 0.13 -10.70
N PRO A 90 -6.98 -0.60 -10.78
CA PRO A 90 -6.90 -1.91 -10.14
C PRO A 90 -7.13 -1.82 -8.64
N THR A 91 -7.76 -2.85 -8.08
CA THR A 91 -7.98 -2.93 -6.63
C THR A 91 -7.09 -4.02 -6.05
N HIS A 92 -6.62 -3.80 -4.84
CA HIS A 92 -5.79 -4.83 -4.20
C HIS A 92 -6.69 -5.93 -3.62
N VAL A 93 -6.19 -7.15 -3.72
CA VAL A 93 -6.90 -8.36 -3.30
C VAL A 93 -6.55 -8.73 -1.87
N PHE A 94 -5.31 -8.49 -1.46
CA PHE A 94 -4.83 -8.84 -0.12
C PHE A 94 -4.72 -7.60 0.75
N ALA A 95 -4.91 -7.78 2.06
CA ALA A 95 -4.74 -6.71 3.04
C ALA A 95 -3.32 -6.75 3.62
N LEU A 96 -2.90 -5.65 4.23
CA LEU A 96 -1.65 -5.62 4.99
C LEU A 96 -1.72 -6.64 6.13
N GLY A 97 -0.62 -7.35 6.34
CA GLY A 97 -0.53 -8.35 7.40
C GLY A 97 -1.25 -9.64 7.10
N GLU A 98 -1.89 -9.75 5.94
CA GLU A 98 -2.59 -10.96 5.58
C GLU A 98 -1.61 -12.10 5.36
N PRO A 99 -1.85 -13.28 5.97
CA PRO A 99 -1.00 -14.44 5.73
C PRO A 99 -1.29 -15.06 4.37
N VAL A 100 -0.24 -15.29 3.61
CA VAL A 100 -0.32 -15.86 2.26
C VAL A 100 0.74 -16.92 2.09
N THR A 101 0.59 -17.74 1.06
CA THR A 101 1.64 -18.66 0.60
C THR A 101 1.71 -18.57 -0.92
N PHE A 102 2.77 -19.13 -1.49
CA PHE A 102 2.88 -19.19 -2.94
C PHE A 102 1.91 -20.21 -3.51
N LYS A 103 1.31 -19.86 -4.63
CA LYS A 103 0.30 -20.69 -5.28
C LYS A 103 0.80 -22.10 -5.55
N ASN A 104 2.06 -22.23 -5.95
CA ASN A 104 2.64 -23.54 -6.24
C ASN A 104 2.94 -24.38 -4.98
N GLN A 105 2.78 -23.80 -3.80
CA GLN A 105 3.01 -24.50 -2.52
C GLN A 105 1.73 -24.71 -1.73
N VAL A 106 0.60 -24.28 -2.22
CA VAL A 106 -0.66 -24.34 -1.48
C VAL A 106 -1.10 -25.76 -1.15
N TYR A 107 -0.65 -26.73 -1.95
CA TYR A 107 -1.02 -28.14 -1.76
C TYR A 107 -0.13 -28.85 -0.75
N ARG A 108 0.87 -28.22 -0.24
CA ARG A 108 1.71 -28.82 0.79
C ARG A 108 0.93 -28.92 2.09
N GLN A 109 1.20 -29.99 2.86
CA GLN A 109 0.52 -30.21 4.12
C GLN A 109 0.70 -29.04 5.08
N LYS A 110 1.90 -28.44 5.10
CA LYS A 110 2.19 -27.26 5.89
C LYS A 110 2.88 -26.22 4.99
N PRO A 111 2.09 -25.48 4.23
CA PRO A 111 2.71 -24.45 3.37
C PRO A 111 3.37 -23.38 4.21
N LYS A 112 4.50 -22.88 3.73
CA LYS A 112 5.20 -21.82 4.44
C LYS A 112 4.35 -20.55 4.38
N GLN A 113 4.11 -19.96 5.54
CA GLN A 113 3.33 -18.74 5.66
C GLN A 113 4.21 -17.52 5.50
N HIS A 114 3.72 -16.56 4.72
CA HIS A 114 4.31 -15.23 4.57
C HIS A 114 3.23 -14.20 4.89
N THR A 115 3.65 -12.98 5.22
CA THR A 115 2.68 -11.90 5.47
C THR A 115 2.91 -10.77 4.49
N ILE A 116 1.80 -10.15 4.06
CA ILE A 116 1.84 -8.99 3.17
C ILE A 116 2.35 -7.79 3.97
N GLU A 117 3.48 -7.24 3.52
CA GLU A 117 4.11 -6.10 4.17
C GLU A 117 3.84 -4.79 3.44
N ARG A 118 3.67 -4.84 2.12
CA ARG A 118 3.49 -3.65 1.31
C ARG A 118 2.63 -3.97 0.10
N ILE A 119 1.78 -3.03 -0.26
CA ILE A 119 0.92 -3.10 -1.44
C ILE A 119 1.27 -1.88 -2.29
N THR A 120 1.65 -2.08 -3.56
CA THR A 120 2.14 -1.00 -4.40
C THR A 120 1.61 -1.14 -5.82
N TYR A 121 1.20 -0.01 -6.40
CA TYR A 121 0.86 0.06 -7.81
C TYR A 121 2.13 0.37 -8.63
N PHE A 122 2.39 -0.42 -9.65
CA PHE A 122 3.53 -0.23 -10.54
C PHE A 122 3.06 0.33 -11.87
N ASN A 123 3.43 1.58 -12.16
CA ASN A 123 3.07 2.24 -13.40
C ASN A 123 3.51 1.45 -14.63
N GLN A 124 4.70 0.90 -14.57
CA GLN A 124 5.29 0.22 -15.73
C GLN A 124 4.55 -1.05 -16.12
N TYR A 125 3.80 -1.64 -15.20
CA TYR A 125 3.03 -2.86 -15.47
C TYR A 125 1.52 -2.61 -15.44
N GLY A 126 1.08 -1.47 -14.89
CA GLY A 126 -0.34 -1.18 -14.74
C GLY A 126 -1.05 -2.07 -13.75
N ASP A 127 -0.34 -2.67 -12.81
CA ASP A 127 -0.93 -3.59 -11.84
C ASP A 127 -0.45 -3.32 -10.42
N ILE A 128 -1.12 -3.96 -9.47
CA ILE A 128 -0.76 -3.92 -8.05
C ILE A 128 0.06 -5.16 -7.74
N ARG A 129 1.15 -4.97 -7.01
CA ARG A 129 2.02 -6.05 -6.57
C ARG A 129 2.25 -5.96 -5.07
N TYR A 130 2.65 -7.09 -4.49
CA TYR A 130 2.74 -7.27 -3.05
C TYR A 130 4.14 -7.64 -2.65
N ARG A 131 4.66 -7.02 -1.59
CA ARG A 131 5.91 -7.42 -0.99
C ARG A 131 5.62 -8.15 0.30
N LEU A 132 6.34 -9.25 0.51
CA LEU A 132 6.19 -10.08 1.69
C LEU A 132 7.23 -9.69 2.74
N HIS A 133 6.94 -9.96 4.00
CA HIS A 133 7.87 -9.71 5.08
C HIS A 133 9.17 -10.46 4.84
N ASP A 134 10.31 -9.78 5.05
CA ASP A 134 11.66 -10.31 4.86
C ASP A 134 11.96 -10.78 3.44
N ASN A 135 11.26 -10.24 2.46
CA ASN A 135 11.48 -10.60 1.07
C ASN A 135 11.48 -9.31 0.24
N PRO A 136 12.58 -8.98 -0.47
CA PRO A 136 12.65 -7.73 -1.23
C PRO A 136 11.90 -7.76 -2.55
N LYS A 137 11.40 -8.92 -2.96
CA LYS A 137 10.71 -9.06 -4.25
C LYS A 137 9.25 -8.69 -4.14
N TYR A 138 8.66 -8.30 -5.28
CA TYR A 138 7.24 -8.04 -5.41
C TYR A 138 6.60 -9.17 -6.22
N TYR A 139 5.38 -9.53 -5.83
CA TYR A 139 4.64 -10.63 -6.42
C TYR A 139 3.26 -10.16 -6.85
N LYS A 140 2.76 -10.74 -7.94
CA LYS A 140 1.39 -10.51 -8.40
C LYS A 140 0.42 -11.29 -7.54
N HIS A 141 -0.83 -10.84 -7.49
CA HIS A 141 -1.85 -11.57 -6.74
C HIS A 141 -2.06 -12.99 -7.28
N THR A 142 -1.79 -13.21 -8.56
CA THR A 142 -1.93 -14.55 -9.17
C THR A 142 -0.86 -15.54 -8.71
N GLU A 143 0.20 -15.05 -8.09
CA GLU A 143 1.28 -15.90 -7.59
C GLU A 143 1.08 -16.32 -6.14
N LEU A 144 0.08 -15.74 -5.45
CA LEU A 144 -0.12 -15.90 -4.03
C LEU A 144 -1.54 -16.38 -3.75
N VAL A 145 -1.70 -17.06 -2.61
CA VAL A 145 -3.00 -17.52 -2.12
C VAL A 145 -3.13 -17.12 -0.65
N SER A 146 -4.29 -16.59 -0.28
CA SER A 146 -4.55 -16.22 1.11
C SER A 146 -4.72 -17.46 1.99
N LEU A 147 -4.10 -17.42 3.16
CA LEU A 147 -4.25 -18.46 4.17
C LEU A 147 -5.32 -18.09 5.22
N THR A 148 -5.82 -16.86 5.17
CA THR A 148 -6.93 -16.45 6.03
C THR A 148 -8.25 -16.73 5.40
N ALA A 149 -8.23 -17.30 4.27
CA ALA A 149 -9.45 -17.44 3.56
C ALA A 149 -10.51 -17.94 4.49
N PRO A 150 -11.61 -17.33 4.53
CA PRO A 150 -12.71 -17.83 5.22
C PRO A 150 -13.07 -19.09 4.50
N SER A 151 -12.54 -20.03 5.00
CA SER A 151 -12.80 -21.34 4.56
C SER A 151 -14.25 -21.62 4.42
N LEU A 152 -15.03 -20.88 5.08
CA LEU A 152 -16.44 -21.04 4.97
C LEU A 152 -16.91 -21.04 3.55
N ASN A 153 -16.20 -20.48 2.67
CA ASN A 153 -16.66 -20.44 1.30
C ASN A 153 -16.77 -21.77 0.67
N TYR A 154 -16.18 -22.73 1.28
CA TYR A 154 -16.19 -23.98 0.64
C TYR A 154 -16.84 -24.99 1.45
N THR A 155 -17.15 -24.67 2.59
CA THR A 155 -17.96 -25.54 3.34
C THR A 155 -19.31 -25.70 2.71
N LEU A 156 -19.52 -24.97 1.69
CA LEU A 156 -20.78 -25.07 0.99
C LEU A 156 -20.83 -26.14 -0.05
N PHE A 157 -19.81 -26.86 -0.13
CA PHE A 157 -19.80 -27.88 -1.16
C PHE A 157 -19.67 -29.24 -0.63
#